data_e3cefcb8ef9f8d4b33d7ab2b238a435f
#
_entry.id   e3cefcb8ef9f8d4b33d7ab2b238a435f
#
_cell.length_a   1.000
_cell.length_b   1.000
_cell.length_c   1.000
_cell.angle_alpha   90.00
_cell.angle_beta   90.00
_cell.angle_gamma   90.00
#
_symmetry.space_group_name_H-M   'P 1'
#
loop_
_entity.id
_entity.type
_entity.pdbx_description
1 polymer ?
#
loop_
_entity_poly.entity_id
_entity_poly.type
_entity_poly.pdbx_seq_one_letter_code
_entity_poly.pdbx_strand_id
1 'polypeptide(L)'
;MTMGAASLLLAVVVGVWNGEWFPSGRAEHRAAPEIEQAAIRAAGKMLRSGLDRLDPEGKEGVVLCLNEVRDAETADALCREIGRTNLSVTVVTGYRRRDRFDQQQDVIMTSLPVSRANWSWWKTWKDSRPPRGYAHADVVLSSAVTATVYAVHLKSNYGTTTEEIAATNRLKRARAIEQLVEQEQPKRGKFRAPVVIAGDFNADRYAKGAEQETIFKTLSEAKFTDVFEGVSPEGRATYPGRGRRKDGTLDYIMLRGLEVDGPPLVVPATGISDHNAVFVRLKL
;
A
#
# COMPACT_ATOMS: atom_id res chain seq x y z
N MET A 1 -33.35 25.13 1.05
CA MET A 1 -32.05 24.42 1.01
C MET A 1 -32.28 23.03 1.60
N THR A 2 -32.49 22.06 0.73
CA THR A 2 -32.63 20.65 1.14
C THR A 2 -31.25 20.15 1.52
N MET A 3 -31.01 19.91 2.79
CA MET A 3 -29.84 19.14 3.25
C MET A 3 -29.94 17.75 2.62
N GLY A 4 -29.11 17.50 1.61
CA GLY A 4 -28.99 16.17 1.04
C GLY A 4 -28.62 15.20 2.17
N ALA A 5 -29.37 14.11 2.29
CA ALA A 5 -29.04 13.02 3.20
C ALA A 5 -27.62 12.56 2.90
N ALA A 6 -26.70 12.79 3.83
CA ALA A 6 -25.37 12.18 3.73
C ALA A 6 -25.62 10.67 3.72
N SER A 7 -25.37 10.03 2.58
CA SER A 7 -25.40 8.57 2.48
C SER A 7 -24.42 8.06 3.53
N LEU A 8 -24.93 7.31 4.51
CA LEU A 8 -24.10 6.61 5.48
C LEU A 8 -23.28 5.60 4.66
N LEU A 9 -21.97 5.84 4.53
CA LEU A 9 -21.07 4.82 4.04
C LEU A 9 -21.12 3.66 5.02
N LEU A 10 -21.45 2.48 4.55
CA LEU A 10 -21.52 1.28 5.38
C LEU A 10 -20.17 0.58 5.49
N ALA A 11 -19.30 0.81 4.53
CA ALA A 11 -17.97 0.21 4.48
C ALA A 11 -17.00 1.05 3.64
N VAL A 12 -15.73 0.67 3.69
CA VAL A 12 -14.65 1.21 2.85
C VAL A 12 -13.83 0.06 2.28
N VAL A 13 -13.54 0.13 0.98
CA VAL A 13 -12.61 -0.80 0.35
C VAL A 13 -11.21 -0.20 0.36
N VAL A 14 -10.27 -0.90 0.98
CA VAL A 14 -8.84 -0.56 0.96
C VAL A 14 -8.12 -1.52 0.03
N GLY A 15 -7.30 -0.99 -0.88
CA GLY A 15 -6.49 -1.78 -1.80
C GLY A 15 -5.01 -1.41 -1.74
N VAL A 16 -4.14 -2.38 -2.05
CA VAL A 16 -2.70 -2.19 -2.20
C VAL A 16 -2.20 -2.90 -3.45
N TRP A 17 -1.25 -2.30 -4.14
CA TRP A 17 -0.59 -2.88 -5.31
C TRP A 17 0.78 -2.27 -5.56
N ASN A 18 1.79 -3.10 -5.80
CA ASN A 18 3.09 -2.71 -6.33
C ASN A 18 3.10 -2.89 -7.86
N GLY A 19 3.38 -1.83 -8.61
CA GLY A 19 3.28 -1.81 -10.06
C GLY A 19 4.52 -2.29 -10.81
N GLU A 20 5.59 -2.72 -10.15
CA GLU A 20 6.86 -3.13 -10.80
C GLU A 20 7.38 -2.09 -11.81
N TRP A 21 7.87 -0.95 -11.32
CA TRP A 21 8.35 0.16 -12.16
C TRP A 21 7.29 0.69 -13.15
N PHE A 22 6.06 0.79 -12.68
CA PHE A 22 4.91 1.14 -13.48
C PHE A 22 5.00 2.57 -14.11
N PRO A 23 4.69 2.75 -15.40
CA PRO A 23 4.03 1.79 -16.29
C PRO A 23 4.97 1.05 -17.25
N SER A 24 6.28 1.26 -17.18
CA SER A 24 7.24 0.69 -18.14
C SER A 24 7.69 -0.73 -17.79
N GLY A 25 7.50 -1.19 -16.54
CA GLY A 25 8.00 -2.47 -16.03
C GLY A 25 9.53 -2.56 -15.96
N ARG A 26 10.26 -1.41 -16.06
CA ARG A 26 11.73 -1.36 -16.07
C ARG A 26 12.25 -0.13 -15.36
N ALA A 27 13.28 -0.34 -14.53
CA ALA A 27 14.07 0.76 -13.98
C ALA A 27 14.69 1.60 -15.09
N GLU A 28 14.59 2.92 -14.98
CA GLU A 28 15.33 3.90 -15.80
C GLU A 28 14.90 4.02 -17.29
N HIS A 29 14.00 3.17 -17.79
CA HIS A 29 13.54 3.21 -19.18
C HIS A 29 12.06 3.57 -19.27
N ARG A 30 11.75 4.50 -20.17
CA ARG A 30 10.39 4.68 -20.65
C ARG A 30 10.16 3.67 -21.77
N ALA A 31 9.04 2.98 -21.72
CA ALA A 31 8.55 2.22 -22.87
C ALA A 31 8.00 3.16 -23.94
N ALA A 32 7.71 2.65 -25.12
CA ALA A 32 6.97 3.42 -26.12
C ALA A 32 5.60 3.84 -25.55
N PRO A 33 5.08 5.03 -25.90
CA PRO A 33 3.84 5.56 -25.34
C PRO A 33 2.65 4.60 -25.44
N GLU A 34 2.56 3.83 -26.51
CA GLU A 34 1.50 2.87 -26.76
C GLU A 34 1.56 1.70 -25.77
N ILE A 35 2.77 1.26 -25.42
CA ILE A 35 3.01 0.19 -24.44
C ILE A 35 2.64 0.69 -23.04
N GLU A 36 3.07 1.89 -22.66
CA GLU A 36 2.73 2.50 -21.37
C GLU A 36 1.22 2.71 -21.22
N GLN A 37 0.56 3.22 -22.27
CA GLN A 37 -0.88 3.37 -22.30
C GLN A 37 -1.62 2.03 -22.19
N ALA A 38 -1.12 0.98 -22.83
CA ALA A 38 -1.70 -0.36 -22.72
C ALA A 38 -1.54 -0.91 -21.30
N ALA A 39 -0.38 -0.71 -20.67
CA ALA A 39 -0.13 -1.10 -19.28
C ALA A 39 -1.07 -0.34 -18.30
N ILE A 40 -1.24 0.97 -18.49
CA ILE A 40 -2.14 1.79 -17.67
C ILE A 40 -3.59 1.29 -17.78
N ARG A 41 -4.08 1.03 -19.01
CA ARG A 41 -5.43 0.46 -19.20
C ARG A 41 -5.59 -0.91 -18.56
N ALA A 42 -4.59 -1.79 -18.70
CA ALA A 42 -4.64 -3.12 -18.12
C ALA A 42 -4.67 -3.07 -16.58
N ALA A 43 -3.81 -2.26 -15.97
CA ALA A 43 -3.76 -2.05 -14.53
C ALA A 43 -5.07 -1.41 -14.02
N GLY A 44 -5.59 -0.41 -14.71
CA GLY A 44 -6.87 0.22 -14.36
C GLY A 44 -8.02 -0.77 -14.34
N LYS A 45 -8.13 -1.64 -15.36
CA LYS A 45 -9.14 -2.72 -15.41
C LYS A 45 -8.95 -3.75 -14.28
N MET A 46 -7.73 -4.14 -13.99
CA MET A 46 -7.41 -5.09 -12.93
C MET A 46 -7.80 -4.51 -11.56
N LEU A 47 -7.38 -3.30 -11.25
CA LEU A 47 -7.74 -2.63 -9.99
C LEU A 47 -9.25 -2.39 -9.87
N ARG A 48 -9.90 -1.96 -10.96
CA ARG A 48 -11.35 -1.82 -11.02
C ARG A 48 -12.06 -3.14 -10.73
N SER A 49 -11.61 -4.25 -11.33
CA SER A 49 -12.18 -5.58 -11.08
C SER A 49 -12.10 -5.99 -9.61
N GLY A 50 -10.99 -5.68 -8.92
CA GLY A 50 -10.85 -5.92 -7.49
C GLY A 50 -11.87 -5.11 -6.66
N LEU A 51 -12.03 -3.85 -6.98
CA LEU A 51 -13.01 -2.97 -6.33
C LEU A 51 -14.44 -3.46 -6.56
N ASP A 52 -14.80 -3.80 -7.81
CA ASP A 52 -16.16 -4.24 -8.16
C ASP A 52 -16.56 -5.58 -7.52
N ARG A 53 -15.59 -6.44 -7.20
CA ARG A 53 -15.85 -7.70 -6.47
C ARG A 53 -16.23 -7.48 -5.01
N LEU A 54 -15.71 -6.43 -4.37
CA LEU A 54 -16.02 -6.10 -2.96
C LEU A 54 -17.11 -5.05 -2.82
N ASP A 55 -17.33 -4.27 -3.86
CA ASP A 55 -18.35 -3.22 -3.94
C ASP A 55 -18.97 -3.18 -5.36
N PRO A 56 -19.83 -4.15 -5.70
CA PRO A 56 -20.41 -4.25 -7.04
C PRO A 56 -21.33 -3.09 -7.40
N GLU A 57 -21.89 -2.40 -6.42
CA GLU A 57 -22.76 -1.25 -6.61
C GLU A 57 -21.99 0.08 -6.75
N GLY A 58 -20.69 0.10 -6.43
CA GLY A 58 -19.86 1.28 -6.52
C GLY A 58 -20.20 2.37 -5.50
N LYS A 59 -20.76 1.99 -4.35
CA LYS A 59 -21.26 2.91 -3.34
C LYS A 59 -20.32 3.13 -2.15
N GLU A 60 -19.38 2.21 -1.96
CA GLU A 60 -18.47 2.26 -0.82
C GLU A 60 -17.33 3.27 -1.06
N GLY A 61 -16.79 3.77 0.03
CA GLY A 61 -15.54 4.53 -0.02
C GLY A 61 -14.37 3.68 -0.50
N VAL A 62 -13.44 4.31 -1.20
CA VAL A 62 -12.25 3.62 -1.73
C VAL A 62 -10.98 4.32 -1.23
N VAL A 63 -9.99 3.52 -0.81
CA VAL A 63 -8.62 3.94 -0.53
C VAL A 63 -7.67 2.98 -1.23
N LEU A 64 -6.80 3.48 -2.09
CA LEU A 64 -5.76 2.69 -2.76
C LEU A 64 -4.38 3.20 -2.37
N CYS A 65 -3.50 2.29 -1.95
CA CYS A 65 -2.09 2.52 -1.70
C CYS A 65 -1.28 1.81 -2.78
N LEU A 66 -0.57 2.57 -3.62
CA LEU A 66 0.17 2.02 -4.75
C LEU A 66 1.66 2.29 -4.57
N ASN A 67 2.49 1.34 -4.95
CA ASN A 67 3.94 1.46 -4.92
C ASN A 67 4.52 1.33 -6.33
N GLU A 68 5.73 1.84 -6.51
CA GLU A 68 6.47 1.81 -7.78
C GLU A 68 5.75 2.48 -8.96
N VAL A 69 4.96 3.51 -8.68
CA VAL A 69 4.38 4.37 -9.73
C VAL A 69 5.42 5.42 -10.14
N ARG A 70 5.55 5.67 -11.43
CA ARG A 70 6.62 6.55 -11.93
C ARG A 70 6.49 8.00 -11.46
N ASP A 71 5.29 8.60 -11.59
CA ASP A 71 5.06 10.01 -11.33
C ASP A 71 3.56 10.33 -11.16
N ALA A 72 3.25 11.58 -10.88
CA ALA A 72 1.88 12.05 -10.71
C ALA A 72 1.03 11.92 -11.99
N GLU A 73 1.61 12.17 -13.17
CA GLU A 73 0.91 12.04 -14.44
C GLU A 73 0.47 10.59 -14.69
N THR A 74 1.35 9.64 -14.37
CA THR A 74 1.04 8.20 -14.43
C THR A 74 -0.04 7.81 -13.43
N ALA A 75 0.03 8.35 -12.20
CA ALA A 75 -0.98 8.11 -11.17
C ALA A 75 -2.35 8.65 -11.60
N ASP A 76 -2.42 9.87 -12.16
CA ASP A 76 -3.64 10.47 -12.67
C ASP A 76 -4.23 9.69 -13.86
N ALA A 77 -3.37 9.22 -14.77
CA ALA A 77 -3.80 8.39 -15.89
C ALA A 77 -4.40 7.06 -15.41
N LEU A 78 -3.75 6.40 -14.45
CA LEU A 78 -4.25 5.17 -13.84
C LEU A 78 -5.57 5.41 -13.09
N CYS A 79 -5.68 6.50 -12.34
CA CYS A 79 -6.90 6.88 -11.63
C CYS A 79 -8.09 7.02 -12.59
N ARG A 80 -7.88 7.67 -13.74
CA ARG A 80 -8.92 7.79 -14.80
C ARG A 80 -9.33 6.43 -15.37
N GLU A 81 -8.37 5.51 -15.58
CA GLU A 81 -8.68 4.17 -16.11
C GLU A 81 -9.38 3.27 -15.07
N ILE A 82 -9.13 3.45 -13.79
CA ILE A 82 -9.90 2.79 -12.72
C ILE A 82 -11.37 3.25 -12.81
N GLY A 83 -11.62 4.52 -13.08
CA GLY A 83 -12.96 5.04 -13.41
C GLY A 83 -13.98 4.90 -12.29
N ARG A 84 -13.57 4.86 -11.01
CA ARG A 84 -14.48 4.91 -9.85
C ARG A 84 -14.91 6.35 -9.58
N THR A 85 -16.20 6.52 -9.27
CA THR A 85 -16.78 7.83 -8.94
C THR A 85 -16.03 8.48 -7.77
N ASN A 86 -15.71 9.75 -7.91
CA ASN A 86 -15.00 10.57 -6.92
C ASN A 86 -13.58 10.07 -6.54
N LEU A 87 -13.07 8.98 -7.13
CA LEU A 87 -11.68 8.57 -6.90
C LEU A 87 -10.73 9.62 -7.46
N SER A 88 -9.78 10.03 -6.66
CA SER A 88 -8.76 11.02 -7.06
C SER A 88 -7.41 10.70 -6.45
N VAL A 89 -6.34 11.15 -7.10
CA VAL A 89 -4.99 11.08 -6.58
C VAL A 89 -4.85 12.09 -5.45
N THR A 90 -4.52 11.59 -4.26
CA THR A 90 -4.42 12.41 -3.04
C THR A 90 -2.98 12.75 -2.71
N VAL A 91 -2.08 11.78 -2.83
CA VAL A 91 -0.64 11.96 -2.58
C VAL A 91 0.14 11.19 -3.64
N VAL A 92 1.16 11.83 -4.17
CA VAL A 92 2.26 11.16 -4.87
C VAL A 92 3.54 11.62 -4.21
N THR A 93 4.40 10.69 -3.81
CA THR A 93 5.70 11.04 -3.23
C THR A 93 6.61 11.71 -4.27
N GLY A 94 7.60 12.46 -3.81
CA GLY A 94 8.56 13.13 -4.68
C GLY A 94 9.97 12.59 -4.45
N TYR A 95 10.16 11.27 -4.38
CA TYR A 95 11.47 10.68 -4.16
C TYR A 95 12.41 11.01 -5.31
N ARG A 96 13.65 11.33 -4.96
CA ARG A 96 14.70 11.63 -5.91
C ARG A 96 15.91 10.74 -5.66
N ARG A 97 16.48 10.23 -6.74
CA ARG A 97 17.74 9.52 -6.73
C ARG A 97 18.79 10.38 -7.43
N ARG A 98 19.73 10.97 -6.67
CA ARG A 98 20.67 11.99 -7.15
C ARG A 98 19.91 13.19 -7.73
N ASP A 99 20.07 13.50 -8.99
CA ASP A 99 19.54 14.70 -9.65
C ASP A 99 18.21 14.47 -10.40
N ARG A 100 17.63 13.25 -10.34
CA ARG A 100 16.41 12.88 -11.06
C ARG A 100 15.35 12.31 -10.11
N PHE A 101 14.11 12.39 -10.52
CA PHE A 101 13.03 11.67 -9.84
C PHE A 101 13.30 10.18 -9.86
N ASP A 102 13.10 9.55 -8.71
CA ASP A 102 12.98 8.10 -8.63
C ASP A 102 11.66 7.68 -9.27
N GLN A 103 11.65 6.60 -10.03
CA GLN A 103 10.45 6.08 -10.66
C GLN A 103 9.66 5.13 -9.74
N GLN A 104 9.99 5.08 -8.45
CA GLN A 104 9.35 4.23 -7.44
C GLN A 104 8.61 5.10 -6.43
N GLN A 105 7.63 5.88 -6.92
CA GLN A 105 6.81 6.70 -6.03
C GLN A 105 5.75 5.84 -5.33
N ASP A 106 5.41 6.26 -4.11
CA ASP A 106 4.25 5.77 -3.39
C ASP A 106 3.07 6.72 -3.63
N VAL A 107 1.88 6.15 -3.84
CA VAL A 107 0.67 6.90 -4.18
C VAL A 107 -0.45 6.51 -3.24
N ILE A 108 -1.23 7.51 -2.80
CA ILE A 108 -2.54 7.30 -2.18
C ILE A 108 -3.59 7.90 -3.10
N MET A 109 -4.61 7.10 -3.45
CA MET A 109 -5.83 7.55 -4.10
C MET A 109 -7.02 7.28 -3.18
N THR A 110 -7.98 8.20 -3.13
CA THR A 110 -9.21 7.95 -2.37
C THR A 110 -10.42 8.64 -2.99
N SER A 111 -11.60 8.07 -2.81
CA SER A 111 -12.88 8.68 -3.13
C SER A 111 -13.49 9.44 -1.94
N LEU A 112 -12.82 9.42 -0.79
CA LEU A 112 -13.29 9.96 0.47
C LEU A 112 -12.68 11.34 0.75
N PRO A 113 -13.32 12.19 1.57
CA PRO A 113 -12.74 13.45 2.00
C PRO A 113 -11.44 13.24 2.77
N VAL A 114 -10.49 14.14 2.58
CA VAL A 114 -9.17 14.13 3.21
C VAL A 114 -8.97 15.44 3.97
N SER A 115 -8.58 15.34 5.23
CA SER A 115 -8.30 16.52 6.07
C SER A 115 -6.84 16.94 6.05
N ARG A 116 -5.93 15.99 5.80
CA ARG A 116 -4.49 16.21 5.67
C ARG A 116 -3.89 15.16 4.75
N ALA A 117 -3.00 15.59 3.86
CA ALA A 117 -2.25 14.69 2.99
C ALA A 117 -0.83 15.22 2.78
N ASN A 118 0.15 14.34 2.82
CA ASN A 118 1.56 14.69 2.61
C ASN A 118 2.39 13.41 2.39
N TRP A 119 3.68 13.59 2.16
CA TRP A 119 4.67 12.53 2.19
C TRP A 119 5.92 12.97 2.95
N SER A 120 6.71 12.02 3.43
CA SER A 120 7.92 12.29 4.19
C SER A 120 9.02 11.29 3.86
N TRP A 121 10.28 11.76 3.91
CA TRP A 121 11.42 10.86 3.91
C TRP A 121 11.54 10.15 5.24
N TRP A 122 11.99 8.88 5.21
CA TRP A 122 12.48 8.24 6.43
C TRP A 122 13.65 9.05 7.00
N LYS A 123 13.63 9.27 8.28
CA LYS A 123 14.74 9.88 9.02
C LYS A 123 15.79 8.82 9.34
N THR A 124 17.02 9.27 9.62
CA THR A 124 17.97 8.41 10.34
C THR A 124 17.37 8.08 11.69
N TRP A 125 17.26 6.80 11.97
CA TRP A 125 16.64 6.30 13.18
C TRP A 125 17.59 5.33 13.85
N LYS A 126 18.00 5.66 15.09
CA LYS A 126 19.05 4.94 15.80
C LYS A 126 20.32 4.86 14.93
N ASP A 127 20.57 3.72 14.34
CA ASP A 127 21.81 3.32 13.64
C ASP A 127 21.63 3.17 12.11
N SER A 128 20.45 3.44 11.58
CA SER A 128 20.16 3.23 10.17
C SER A 128 19.21 4.25 9.58
N ARG A 129 19.37 4.52 8.28
CA ARG A 129 18.43 5.30 7.49
C ARG A 129 17.77 4.40 6.45
N PRO A 130 16.46 4.13 6.56
CA PRO A 130 15.73 3.46 5.50
C PRO A 130 15.76 4.26 4.19
N PRO A 131 15.73 3.61 3.02
CA PRO A 131 15.61 4.31 1.75
C PRO A 131 14.18 4.85 1.57
N ARG A 132 14.02 5.87 0.70
CA ARG A 132 12.72 6.47 0.38
C ARG A 132 12.02 7.07 1.61
N GLY A 133 10.74 6.86 1.73
CA GLY A 133 9.90 7.40 2.80
C GLY A 133 8.53 6.74 2.77
N TYR A 134 7.49 7.53 2.96
CA TYR A 134 6.10 7.09 2.96
C TYR A 134 5.17 8.22 2.52
N ALA A 135 4.07 7.89 1.85
CA ALA A 135 2.93 8.78 1.70
C ALA A 135 1.95 8.59 2.86
N HIS A 136 1.26 9.65 3.28
CA HIS A 136 0.22 9.54 4.29
C HIS A 136 -0.94 10.52 4.03
N ALA A 137 -2.14 10.11 4.46
CA ALA A 137 -3.34 10.93 4.41
C ALA A 137 -4.26 10.63 5.61
N ASP A 138 -4.87 11.67 6.17
CA ASP A 138 -5.95 11.54 7.14
C ASP A 138 -7.28 11.53 6.37
N VAL A 139 -7.84 10.33 6.20
CA VAL A 139 -9.02 10.05 5.39
C VAL A 139 -10.25 9.98 6.30
N VAL A 140 -11.28 10.76 5.97
CA VAL A 140 -12.55 10.76 6.71
C VAL A 140 -13.39 9.58 6.21
N LEU A 141 -13.38 8.47 6.96
CA LEU A 141 -14.09 7.24 6.62
C LEU A 141 -15.59 7.38 6.87
N SER A 142 -15.96 8.12 7.91
CA SER A 142 -17.36 8.48 8.23
C SER A 142 -17.41 9.81 9.00
N SER A 143 -18.61 10.29 9.31
CA SER A 143 -18.76 11.50 10.14
C SER A 143 -18.12 11.40 11.52
N ALA A 144 -17.90 10.19 12.02
CA ALA A 144 -17.33 9.91 13.34
C ALA A 144 -15.90 9.37 13.29
N VAL A 145 -15.42 8.90 12.13
CA VAL A 145 -14.16 8.14 12.03
C VAL A 145 -13.27 8.76 10.98
N THR A 146 -12.10 9.23 11.39
CA THR A 146 -10.98 9.58 10.51
C THR A 146 -9.83 8.62 10.78
N ALA A 147 -9.30 8.00 9.73
CA ALA A 147 -8.14 7.10 9.82
C ALA A 147 -6.92 7.76 9.18
N THR A 148 -5.75 7.56 9.78
CA THR A 148 -4.48 7.85 9.11
C THR A 148 -4.09 6.65 8.23
N VAL A 149 -3.91 6.90 6.94
CA VAL A 149 -3.49 5.92 5.95
C VAL A 149 -2.04 6.18 5.57
N TYR A 150 -1.22 5.14 5.62
CA TYR A 150 0.17 5.15 5.17
C TYR A 150 0.35 4.23 3.98
N ALA A 151 0.90 4.73 2.88
CA ALA A 151 1.43 3.92 1.79
C ALA A 151 2.95 3.82 1.97
N VAL A 152 3.46 2.58 2.03
CA VAL A 152 4.87 2.29 2.31
C VAL A 152 5.44 1.32 1.29
N HIS A 153 6.72 1.53 0.91
CA HIS A 153 7.49 0.58 0.14
C HIS A 153 8.82 0.36 0.85
N LEU A 154 8.92 -0.71 1.60
CA LEU A 154 10.07 -0.99 2.45
C LEU A 154 11.27 -1.50 1.65
N LYS A 155 12.43 -1.63 2.29
CA LYS A 155 13.68 -2.03 1.63
C LYS A 155 13.63 -3.48 1.13
N SER A 156 13.79 -3.67 -0.17
CA SER A 156 13.87 -4.98 -0.82
C SER A 156 15.16 -5.74 -0.48
N ASN A 157 15.06 -7.08 -0.51
CA ASN A 157 16.19 -7.99 -0.55
C ASN A 157 16.62 -8.36 -1.99
N TYR A 158 16.04 -7.75 -3.01
CA TYR A 158 16.45 -8.02 -4.40
C TYR A 158 17.94 -7.72 -4.62
N GLY A 159 18.64 -8.63 -5.28
CA GLY A 159 20.08 -8.51 -5.51
C GLY A 159 20.96 -8.73 -4.27
N THR A 160 20.39 -9.17 -3.15
CA THR A 160 21.15 -9.49 -1.93
C THR A 160 21.93 -10.78 -2.14
N THR A 161 23.25 -10.71 -1.96
CA THR A 161 24.18 -11.83 -2.20
C THR A 161 24.74 -12.44 -0.91
N THR A 162 24.63 -11.73 0.21
CA THR A 162 25.17 -12.18 1.50
C THR A 162 24.16 -11.98 2.63
N GLU A 163 24.29 -12.77 3.71
CA GLU A 163 23.48 -12.62 4.90
C GLU A 163 23.70 -11.28 5.60
N GLU A 164 24.87 -10.71 5.54
CA GLU A 164 25.17 -9.39 6.11
C GLU A 164 24.35 -8.29 5.43
N ILE A 165 24.25 -8.33 4.08
CA ILE A 165 23.40 -7.40 3.33
C ILE A 165 21.92 -7.64 3.66
N ALA A 166 21.50 -8.91 3.78
CA ALA A 166 20.12 -9.26 4.17
C ALA A 166 19.79 -8.71 5.56
N ALA A 167 20.68 -8.89 6.54
CA ALA A 167 20.50 -8.36 7.89
C ALA A 167 20.41 -6.82 7.88
N THR A 168 21.25 -6.14 7.10
CA THR A 168 21.19 -4.70 6.91
C THR A 168 19.83 -4.25 6.32
N ASN A 169 19.28 -5.00 5.37
CA ASN A 169 17.99 -4.69 4.77
C ASN A 169 16.85 -4.91 5.76
N ARG A 170 16.89 -6.00 6.56
CA ARG A 170 15.95 -6.23 7.66
C ARG A 170 15.97 -5.08 8.67
N LEU A 171 17.17 -4.64 9.06
CA LEU A 171 17.33 -3.50 9.96
C LEU A 171 16.67 -2.23 9.40
N LYS A 172 16.86 -1.94 8.11
CA LYS A 172 16.22 -0.77 7.46
C LYS A 172 14.70 -0.87 7.48
N ARG A 173 14.12 -2.04 7.22
CA ARG A 173 12.68 -2.26 7.35
C ARG A 173 12.21 -2.03 8.78
N ALA A 174 12.91 -2.62 9.76
CA ALA A 174 12.60 -2.44 11.18
C ALA A 174 12.60 -0.96 11.57
N ARG A 175 13.61 -0.18 11.17
CA ARG A 175 13.71 1.25 11.48
C ARG A 175 12.62 2.09 10.82
N ALA A 176 12.12 1.69 9.64
CA ALA A 176 10.98 2.34 8.99
C ALA A 176 9.70 2.13 9.80
N ILE A 177 9.40 0.89 10.16
CA ILE A 177 8.18 0.56 10.93
C ILE A 177 8.23 1.13 12.34
N GLU A 178 9.37 1.09 13.02
CA GLU A 178 9.54 1.73 14.34
C GLU A 178 9.20 3.23 14.29
N GLN A 179 9.62 3.95 13.24
CA GLN A 179 9.29 5.36 13.06
C GLN A 179 7.78 5.60 12.96
N LEU A 180 7.06 4.79 12.17
CA LEU A 180 5.60 4.91 12.07
C LEU A 180 4.92 4.59 13.40
N VAL A 181 5.31 3.50 14.04
CA VAL A 181 4.73 3.09 15.32
C VAL A 181 4.94 4.18 16.38
N GLU A 182 6.12 4.80 16.43
CA GLU A 182 6.38 5.88 17.38
C GLU A 182 5.59 7.15 17.04
N GLN A 183 5.49 7.51 15.76
CA GLN A 183 4.69 8.65 15.30
C GLN A 183 3.21 8.50 15.69
N GLU A 184 2.72 7.25 15.65
CA GLU A 184 1.34 6.89 15.98
C GLU A 184 1.11 6.57 17.47
N GLN A 185 2.10 6.78 18.33
CA GLN A 185 1.88 6.67 19.78
C GLN A 185 0.92 7.77 20.26
N PRO A 186 -0.07 7.44 21.11
CA PRO A 186 -1.00 8.43 21.59
C PRO A 186 -0.26 9.47 22.44
N LYS A 187 -0.38 10.74 22.08
CA LYS A 187 -0.04 11.84 22.98
C LYS A 187 -0.96 11.73 24.18
N ARG A 188 -0.40 11.90 25.40
CA ARG A 188 -1.09 11.71 26.68
C ARG A 188 -2.60 11.99 26.64
N GLY A 189 -3.43 10.98 26.96
CA GLY A 189 -4.87 11.14 27.17
C GLY A 189 -5.75 11.21 25.90
N LYS A 190 -5.20 11.02 24.69
CA LYS A 190 -6.00 10.99 23.46
C LYS A 190 -6.26 9.54 23.02
N PHE A 191 -7.48 9.29 22.52
CA PHE A 191 -7.80 8.03 21.84
C PHE A 191 -6.86 7.85 20.65
N ARG A 192 -6.43 6.61 20.43
CA ARG A 192 -5.69 6.25 19.21
C ARG A 192 -6.64 6.35 18.03
N ALA A 193 -6.34 7.23 17.08
CA ALA A 193 -7.04 7.23 15.81
C ALA A 193 -6.84 5.88 15.10
N PRO A 194 -7.83 5.41 14.32
CA PRO A 194 -7.64 4.28 13.43
C PRO A 194 -6.48 4.53 12.45
N VAL A 195 -5.73 3.47 12.15
CA VAL A 195 -4.58 3.55 11.24
C VAL A 195 -4.60 2.38 10.27
N VAL A 196 -4.29 2.68 9.01
CA VAL A 196 -3.99 1.73 7.95
C VAL A 196 -2.54 1.90 7.52
N ILE A 197 -1.73 0.85 7.55
CA ILE A 197 -0.40 0.81 6.93
C ILE A 197 -0.49 -0.21 5.80
N ALA A 198 -0.38 0.24 4.55
CA ALA A 198 -0.54 -0.61 3.38
C ALA A 198 0.61 -0.41 2.39
N GLY A 199 1.05 -1.48 1.72
CA GLY A 199 2.11 -1.42 0.73
C GLY A 199 2.96 -2.67 0.65
N ASP A 200 4.05 -2.56 -0.09
CA ASP A 200 5.07 -3.60 -0.22
C ASP A 200 6.04 -3.54 0.97
N PHE A 201 5.92 -4.50 1.85
CA PHE A 201 6.79 -4.65 3.03
C PHE A 201 8.13 -5.30 2.68
N ASN A 202 8.25 -5.91 1.49
CA ASN A 202 9.45 -6.64 1.05
C ASN A 202 9.93 -7.68 2.08
N ALA A 203 9.01 -8.26 2.83
CA ALA A 203 9.23 -9.26 3.85
C ALA A 203 8.05 -10.21 3.88
N ASP A 204 8.29 -11.50 3.94
CA ASP A 204 7.24 -12.50 4.04
C ASP A 204 7.12 -13.01 5.48
N ARG A 205 6.02 -12.64 6.16
CA ARG A 205 5.70 -13.06 7.54
C ARG A 205 5.56 -14.58 7.67
N TYR A 206 5.19 -15.25 6.59
CA TYR A 206 4.80 -16.65 6.57
C TYR A 206 5.90 -17.57 6.02
N ALA A 207 7.02 -17.00 5.58
CA ALA A 207 8.16 -17.75 5.09
C ALA A 207 8.93 -18.42 6.24
N LYS A 208 9.66 -19.50 5.91
CA LYS A 208 10.64 -20.07 6.83
C LYS A 208 11.73 -19.04 7.14
N GLY A 209 12.03 -18.81 8.39
CA GLY A 209 12.99 -17.78 8.83
C GLY A 209 12.38 -16.39 9.02
N ALA A 210 11.05 -16.26 8.92
CA ALA A 210 10.34 -15.00 9.11
C ALA A 210 10.52 -14.40 10.51
N GLU A 211 10.92 -15.19 11.50
CA GLU A 211 11.23 -14.73 12.86
C GLU A 211 12.37 -13.70 12.91
N GLN A 212 13.19 -13.65 11.87
CA GLN A 212 14.24 -12.63 11.71
C GLN A 212 13.68 -11.26 11.30
N GLU A 213 12.46 -11.21 10.77
CA GLU A 213 11.76 -9.99 10.37
C GLU A 213 10.99 -9.40 11.56
N THR A 214 11.62 -8.51 12.30
CA THR A 214 11.04 -7.94 13.53
C THR A 214 9.88 -6.98 13.30
N ILE A 215 9.64 -6.54 12.05
CA ILE A 215 8.58 -5.57 11.71
C ILE A 215 7.20 -6.05 12.13
N PHE A 216 6.88 -7.33 11.91
CA PHE A 216 5.56 -7.88 12.24
C PHE A 216 5.35 -7.99 13.76
N LYS A 217 6.42 -8.31 14.51
CA LYS A 217 6.39 -8.26 15.97
C LYS A 217 6.14 -6.84 16.47
N THR A 218 6.87 -5.86 15.95
CA THR A 218 6.71 -4.44 16.29
C THR A 218 5.29 -3.94 16.02
N LEU A 219 4.70 -4.31 14.88
CA LEU A 219 3.32 -3.98 14.53
C LEU A 219 2.31 -4.65 15.45
N SER A 220 2.48 -5.94 15.75
CA SER A 220 1.60 -6.68 16.66
C SER A 220 1.62 -6.09 18.09
N GLU A 221 2.80 -5.76 18.62
CA GLU A 221 2.95 -5.08 19.90
C GLU A 221 2.27 -3.70 19.92
N ALA A 222 2.28 -3.01 18.79
CA ALA A 222 1.57 -1.73 18.57
C ALA A 222 0.07 -1.89 18.27
N LYS A 223 -0.47 -3.15 18.34
CA LYS A 223 -1.88 -3.50 18.16
C LYS A 223 -2.37 -3.36 16.71
N PHE A 224 -1.48 -3.55 15.74
CA PHE A 224 -1.90 -3.75 14.36
C PHE A 224 -2.22 -5.23 14.11
N THR A 225 -3.28 -5.45 13.34
CA THR A 225 -3.74 -6.76 12.85
C THR A 225 -3.42 -6.85 11.36
N ASP A 226 -2.91 -7.99 10.93
CA ASP A 226 -2.69 -8.34 9.54
C ASP A 226 -3.99 -8.88 8.93
N VAL A 227 -4.44 -8.33 7.81
CA VAL A 227 -5.67 -8.79 7.14
C VAL A 227 -5.56 -10.24 6.64
N PHE A 228 -4.35 -10.77 6.48
CA PHE A 228 -4.11 -12.16 6.10
C PHE A 228 -4.06 -13.15 7.25
N GLU A 229 -4.28 -12.71 8.49
CA GLU A 229 -4.28 -13.62 9.63
C GLU A 229 -5.34 -14.71 9.47
N GLY A 230 -4.92 -15.98 9.50
CA GLY A 230 -5.80 -17.14 9.28
C GLY A 230 -6.11 -17.47 7.81
N VAL A 231 -5.59 -16.71 6.85
CA VAL A 231 -5.79 -16.98 5.41
C VAL A 231 -4.81 -18.05 4.92
N SER A 232 -5.29 -18.96 4.07
CA SER A 232 -4.45 -20.02 3.48
C SER A 232 -3.31 -19.47 2.62
N PRO A 233 -2.23 -20.23 2.39
CA PRO A 233 -1.12 -19.78 1.54
C PRO A 233 -1.55 -19.32 0.15
N GLU A 234 -2.48 -20.01 -0.47
CA GLU A 234 -3.00 -19.70 -1.81
C GLU A 234 -3.79 -18.38 -1.81
N GLY A 235 -4.51 -18.11 -0.71
CA GLY A 235 -5.33 -16.89 -0.55
C GLY A 235 -4.53 -15.64 -0.23
N ARG A 236 -3.22 -15.77 0.08
CA ARG A 236 -2.35 -14.64 0.45
C ARG A 236 -1.11 -14.48 -0.42
N ALA A 237 -1.02 -15.17 -1.56
CA ALA A 237 0.11 -15.07 -2.48
C ALA A 237 0.07 -13.74 -3.24
N THR A 238 0.70 -12.69 -2.68
CA THR A 238 0.76 -11.36 -3.31
C THR A 238 1.93 -11.25 -4.28
N TYR A 239 2.96 -12.06 -4.12
CA TYR A 239 4.11 -12.15 -5.03
C TYR A 239 4.18 -13.56 -5.60
N PRO A 240 3.66 -13.79 -6.83
CA PRO A 240 3.76 -15.07 -7.51
C PRO A 240 5.23 -15.39 -7.80
N GLY A 241 5.66 -16.57 -7.41
CA GLY A 241 7.04 -17.01 -7.63
C GLY A 241 7.38 -17.08 -9.11
N ARG A 242 8.58 -16.66 -9.48
CA ARG A 242 9.11 -16.79 -10.85
C ARG A 242 10.29 -17.76 -10.87
N GLY A 243 10.23 -18.76 -11.73
CA GLY A 243 11.30 -19.77 -11.88
C GLY A 243 11.43 -20.67 -10.66
N ARG A 244 12.53 -20.55 -9.89
CA ARG A 244 12.77 -21.34 -8.67
C ARG A 244 12.25 -20.66 -7.39
N ARG A 245 11.72 -19.44 -7.47
CA ARG A 245 11.16 -18.74 -6.33
C ARG A 245 9.75 -19.25 -6.08
N LYS A 246 9.43 -19.47 -4.80
CA LYS A 246 8.07 -19.82 -4.36
C LYS A 246 7.22 -18.56 -4.27
N ASP A 247 5.91 -18.76 -4.30
CA ASP A 247 4.95 -17.73 -3.98
C ASP A 247 5.20 -17.18 -2.58
N GLY A 248 5.01 -15.89 -2.41
CA GLY A 248 5.23 -15.19 -1.14
C GLY A 248 4.16 -14.15 -0.88
N THR A 249 4.10 -13.68 0.36
CA THR A 249 3.27 -12.56 0.80
C THR A 249 4.19 -11.39 1.10
N LEU A 250 4.23 -10.39 0.21
CA LEU A 250 5.09 -9.20 0.37
C LEU A 250 4.29 -7.93 0.57
N ASP A 251 3.05 -7.90 0.07
CA ASP A 251 2.15 -6.75 0.16
C ASP A 251 1.15 -6.97 1.28
N TYR A 252 1.01 -6.00 2.16
CA TYR A 252 0.18 -6.10 3.37
C TYR A 252 -0.75 -4.90 3.52
N ILE A 253 -1.87 -5.15 4.20
CA ILE A 253 -2.73 -4.14 4.80
C ILE A 253 -2.78 -4.43 6.29
N MET A 254 -2.13 -3.58 7.08
CA MET A 254 -2.07 -3.68 8.54
C MET A 254 -3.03 -2.67 9.14
N LEU A 255 -3.93 -3.12 9.99
CA LEU A 255 -5.02 -2.32 10.55
C LEU A 255 -4.86 -2.13 12.06
N ARG A 256 -5.15 -0.95 12.56
CA ARG A 256 -5.33 -0.68 13.97
C ARG A 256 -6.62 0.12 14.19
N GLY A 257 -7.49 -0.39 15.07
CA GLY A 257 -8.77 0.25 15.39
C GLY A 257 -9.80 0.23 14.25
N LEU A 258 -9.65 -0.70 13.32
CA LEU A 258 -10.58 -0.99 12.21
C LEU A 258 -10.78 -2.49 12.11
N GLU A 259 -11.97 -2.91 11.65
CA GLU A 259 -12.32 -4.31 11.48
C GLU A 259 -12.58 -4.64 10.00
N VAL A 260 -12.18 -5.84 9.60
CA VAL A 260 -12.46 -6.34 8.24
C VAL A 260 -13.89 -6.89 8.14
N ASP A 261 -14.48 -6.72 6.95
CA ASP A 261 -15.76 -7.30 6.58
C ASP A 261 -15.54 -8.38 5.52
N GLY A 262 -15.25 -9.58 5.98
CA GLY A 262 -14.92 -10.74 5.15
C GLY A 262 -13.42 -10.91 4.88
N PRO A 263 -13.05 -11.96 4.12
CA PRO A 263 -11.66 -12.26 3.81
C PRO A 263 -11.05 -11.26 2.82
N PRO A 264 -9.72 -11.04 2.86
CA PRO A 264 -9.04 -10.27 1.84
C PRO A 264 -9.13 -10.96 0.47
N LEU A 265 -9.11 -10.14 -0.57
CA LEU A 265 -9.16 -10.55 -1.95
C LEU A 265 -7.80 -10.28 -2.61
N VAL A 266 -7.14 -11.32 -3.10
CA VAL A 266 -5.95 -11.18 -3.95
C VAL A 266 -6.38 -11.25 -5.42
N VAL A 267 -6.01 -10.24 -6.21
CA VAL A 267 -6.32 -10.14 -7.64
C VAL A 267 -5.04 -10.31 -8.44
N PRO A 268 -4.94 -11.33 -9.28
CA PRO A 268 -3.76 -11.55 -10.11
C PRO A 268 -3.49 -10.39 -11.06
N ALA A 269 -2.23 -9.94 -11.12
CA ALA A 269 -1.75 -8.91 -12.04
C ALA A 269 -0.87 -9.50 -13.16
N THR A 270 -1.17 -10.70 -13.62
CA THR A 270 -0.41 -11.45 -14.63
C THR A 270 -0.17 -10.61 -15.89
N GLY A 271 1.09 -10.45 -16.27
CA GLY A 271 1.48 -9.66 -17.42
C GLY A 271 1.45 -8.13 -17.21
N ILE A 272 1.13 -7.67 -16.00
CA ILE A 272 1.09 -6.26 -15.62
C ILE A 272 2.18 -5.94 -14.60
N SER A 273 2.31 -6.78 -13.57
CA SER A 273 3.30 -6.66 -12.49
C SER A 273 3.73 -8.04 -12.01
N ASP A 274 4.83 -8.12 -11.29
CA ASP A 274 5.23 -9.30 -10.52
C ASP A 274 4.57 -9.35 -9.13
N HIS A 275 3.74 -8.36 -8.79
CA HIS A 275 2.92 -8.33 -7.60
C HIS A 275 1.44 -8.36 -7.94
N ASN A 276 0.68 -9.21 -7.24
CA ASN A 276 -0.77 -9.21 -7.26
C ASN A 276 -1.33 -8.08 -6.40
N ALA A 277 -2.49 -7.54 -6.76
CA ALA A 277 -3.16 -6.55 -5.93
C ALA A 277 -3.95 -7.21 -4.79
N VAL A 278 -4.02 -6.54 -3.64
CA VAL A 278 -4.77 -6.99 -2.46
C VAL A 278 -5.86 -5.99 -2.15
N PHE A 279 -7.05 -6.47 -1.83
CA PHE A 279 -8.17 -5.64 -1.41
C PHE A 279 -8.82 -6.22 -0.17
N VAL A 280 -9.34 -5.35 0.67
CA VAL A 280 -10.14 -5.71 1.85
C VAL A 280 -11.30 -4.72 2.02
N ARG A 281 -12.44 -5.22 2.46
CA ARG A 281 -13.57 -4.39 2.87
C ARG A 281 -13.51 -4.18 4.37
N LEU A 282 -13.65 -2.94 4.82
CA LEU A 282 -13.64 -2.55 6.23
C LEU A 282 -15.06 -2.19 6.67
N LYS A 283 -15.43 -2.58 7.88
CA LYS A 283 -16.65 -2.11 8.58
C LYS A 283 -16.43 -0.69 9.11
N LEU A 284 -17.47 0.13 9.08
CA LEU A 284 -17.49 1.47 9.69
C LEU A 284 -18.46 1.54 10.86
#